data_c928e5708c05704e82ce54f3d6bfac80
#
_entry.id   c928e5708c05704e82ce54f3d6bfac80
#
_cell.length_a   1.000
_cell.length_b   1.000
_cell.length_c   1.000
_cell.angle_alpha   90.00
_cell.angle_beta   90.00
_cell.angle_gamma   90.00
#
_symmetry.space_group_name_H-M   'P 1'
#
loop_
_entity.id
_entity.type
_entity.pdbx_description
1 polymer ?
#
loop_
_entity_poly.entity_id
_entity_poly.type
_entity_poly.pdbx_seq_one_letter_code
_entity_poly.pdbx_strand_id
1 'polypeptide(L)'
;MSKIYPVGIQSFEEIRKNGYCYVDKTALIYQLVSSGKYYFLSRPRRFGKSLLLSTLDAYFSGKKELFKGLFMEQKEKEWTAYPVLHLDLNARRYEDEASLYAILNQHLESWEAIYGDEKKTRAPEERFAYLIEKISRTTGKNVVVLVDEYDKPMLQAIGNETLLCNYRNTLKAFYGVLKTCDKYLRFALLTGVTKFSKVSVFSDLNNLEDISLQSMYNNLCGITEKELSEVFAEDIQLLADNNALTYTVTCRQLKDWYDGYHFAYRSEDVYNPFSLLNAMKSREFGSYWFETGTPTFLVELIKRSKYNLQRLTEEIATADSLGSIDTMETNPVPILYQSGYLTIKGYDKEFKVYKLGFPNKEVAEGFTRFLLPCYAYMPSGNPSFELMCFVKEVRNGDIDAFMKRLQSFFTDTPYELVRDLELHYQNVLFIVFKLLGFYTQAEYHTSEGRIDLVVKTEQYIYVMEFKLDGSAEEALKQINDKQYALPFATDTRKVYKLGVNFSHRTRSIEKWVTEEL
;
A
#
# COMPACT_ATOMS: atom_id res chain seq x y z
N MET A 1 19.91 -20.26 -19.21
CA MET A 1 18.85 -20.91 -18.39
C MET A 1 17.85 -19.84 -18.02
N SER A 2 16.55 -20.14 -18.08
CA SER A 2 15.54 -19.18 -17.62
C SER A 2 15.73 -18.92 -16.11
N LYS A 3 15.67 -17.66 -15.68
CA LYS A 3 15.74 -17.30 -14.27
C LYS A 3 14.57 -17.91 -13.50
N ILE A 4 14.82 -18.31 -12.27
CA ILE A 4 13.78 -18.77 -11.35
C ILE A 4 13.45 -17.61 -10.39
N TYR A 5 12.19 -17.19 -10.35
CA TYR A 5 11.77 -16.05 -9.56
C TYR A 5 11.28 -16.48 -8.17
N PRO A 6 11.74 -15.84 -7.09
CA PRO A 6 11.38 -16.19 -5.71
C PRO A 6 10.02 -15.57 -5.31
N VAL A 7 8.98 -15.78 -6.12
CA VAL A 7 7.65 -15.26 -5.81
C VAL A 7 7.10 -15.92 -4.56
N GLY A 8 6.91 -15.11 -3.49
CA GLY A 8 6.43 -15.60 -2.20
C GLY A 8 7.49 -16.25 -1.31
N ILE A 9 8.73 -16.40 -1.77
CA ILE A 9 9.84 -16.94 -0.96
C ILE A 9 10.47 -15.81 -0.14
N GLN A 10 10.56 -16.00 1.17
CA GLN A 10 11.09 -15.03 2.13
C GLN A 10 12.45 -15.46 2.70
N SER A 11 12.84 -16.72 2.52
CA SER A 11 14.08 -17.28 3.02
C SER A 11 15.26 -16.94 2.11
N PHE A 12 16.18 -16.10 2.59
CA PHE A 12 17.42 -15.78 1.87
C PHE A 12 18.25 -17.03 1.60
N GLU A 13 18.34 -17.94 2.58
CA GLU A 13 19.05 -19.20 2.44
C GLU A 13 18.49 -20.07 1.30
N GLU A 14 17.15 -20.20 1.23
CA GLU A 14 16.49 -20.93 0.16
C GLU A 14 16.75 -20.29 -1.21
N ILE A 15 16.64 -18.96 -1.29
CA ILE A 15 16.91 -18.20 -2.52
C ILE A 15 18.34 -18.48 -3.01
N ARG A 16 19.31 -18.40 -2.12
CA ARG A 16 20.73 -18.55 -2.50
C ARG A 16 21.11 -20.00 -2.83
N LYS A 17 20.61 -20.96 -2.07
CA LYS A 17 20.93 -22.39 -2.28
C LYS A 17 20.28 -22.94 -3.55
N ASN A 18 19.10 -22.48 -3.91
CA ASN A 18 18.34 -23.00 -5.06
C ASN A 18 18.52 -22.15 -6.33
N GLY A 19 19.40 -21.13 -6.31
CA GLY A 19 19.72 -20.34 -7.50
C GLY A 19 18.59 -19.45 -8.01
N TYR A 20 17.68 -19.02 -7.13
CA TYR A 20 16.68 -18.03 -7.47
C TYR A 20 17.30 -16.67 -7.78
N CYS A 21 16.61 -15.88 -8.58
CA CYS A 21 16.98 -14.51 -8.86
C CYS A 21 16.98 -13.69 -7.55
N TYR A 22 18.08 -13.01 -7.26
CA TYR A 22 18.23 -12.15 -6.09
C TYR A 22 18.76 -10.78 -6.52
N VAL A 23 18.05 -9.72 -6.20
CA VAL A 23 18.53 -8.33 -6.37
C VAL A 23 19.38 -7.97 -5.17
N ASP A 24 20.66 -7.71 -5.38
CA ASP A 24 21.64 -7.52 -4.32
C ASP A 24 21.43 -6.20 -3.57
N LYS A 25 20.91 -6.29 -2.34
CA LYS A 25 20.74 -5.17 -1.39
C LYS A 25 21.82 -5.15 -0.30
N THR A 26 22.81 -6.05 -0.39
CA THR A 26 23.75 -6.25 0.71
C THR A 26 24.69 -5.06 0.93
N ALA A 27 24.83 -4.14 -0.01
CA ALA A 27 25.54 -2.88 0.22
C ALA A 27 24.85 -2.00 1.26
N LEU A 28 23.52 -1.86 1.13
CA LEU A 28 22.71 -1.09 2.09
C LEU A 28 22.59 -1.80 3.45
N ILE A 29 22.50 -3.14 3.41
CA ILE A 29 22.47 -3.96 4.62
C ILE A 29 23.80 -3.81 5.39
N TYR A 30 24.95 -3.86 4.70
CA TYR A 30 26.27 -3.64 5.30
C TYR A 30 26.36 -2.24 5.93
N GLN A 31 25.89 -1.23 5.25
CA GLN A 31 25.82 0.13 5.79
C GLN A 31 24.94 0.18 7.05
N LEU A 32 23.76 -0.42 7.03
CA LEU A 32 22.84 -0.47 8.16
C LEU A 32 23.48 -1.09 9.42
N VAL A 33 24.10 -2.27 9.28
CA VAL A 33 24.70 -2.99 10.40
C VAL A 33 25.99 -2.36 10.92
N SER A 34 26.62 -1.49 10.11
CA SER A 34 27.85 -0.77 10.46
C SER A 34 27.59 0.62 11.07
N SER A 35 26.40 1.22 10.82
CA SER A 35 26.12 2.62 11.19
C SER A 35 25.45 2.78 12.54
N GLY A 36 24.70 1.78 13.01
CA GLY A 36 23.92 1.90 14.24
C GLY A 36 23.50 0.55 14.81
N LYS A 37 22.55 0.60 15.73
CA LYS A 37 22.18 -0.57 16.55
C LYS A 37 20.68 -0.85 16.60
N TYR A 38 19.84 0.18 16.67
CA TYR A 38 18.40 0.06 16.85
C TYR A 38 17.67 0.72 15.71
N TYR A 39 16.95 -0.05 14.91
CA TYR A 39 16.27 0.44 13.74
C TYR A 39 14.80 0.04 13.68
N PHE A 40 14.02 0.92 13.10
CA PHE A 40 12.64 0.67 12.73
C PHE A 40 12.45 0.92 11.23
N LEU A 41 11.76 0.00 10.55
CA LEU A 41 11.44 0.12 9.13
C LEU A 41 9.97 -0.24 8.87
N SER A 42 9.19 0.72 8.39
CA SER A 42 7.88 0.42 7.80
C SER A 42 7.96 0.44 6.27
N ARG A 43 7.33 -0.54 5.64
CA ARG A 43 7.13 -0.64 4.19
C ARG A 43 5.81 -1.35 3.92
N PRO A 44 5.14 -1.06 2.80
CA PRO A 44 3.94 -1.78 2.41
C PRO A 44 4.15 -3.29 2.36
N ARG A 45 3.07 -4.05 2.34
CA ARG A 45 3.13 -5.51 2.17
C ARG A 45 3.83 -5.87 0.85
N ARG A 46 4.53 -7.01 0.82
CA ARG A 46 5.19 -7.55 -0.38
C ARG A 46 6.39 -6.74 -0.90
N PHE A 47 6.97 -5.87 -0.08
CA PHE A 47 8.18 -5.11 -0.42
C PHE A 47 9.50 -5.80 -0.05
N GLY A 48 9.48 -7.00 0.53
CA GLY A 48 10.68 -7.75 0.87
C GLY A 48 11.22 -7.52 2.28
N LYS A 49 10.41 -7.01 3.24
CA LYS A 49 10.80 -6.86 4.66
C LYS A 49 11.29 -8.17 5.29
N SER A 50 10.50 -9.24 5.14
CA SER A 50 10.86 -10.56 5.70
C SER A 50 12.12 -11.14 5.04
N LEU A 51 12.35 -10.88 3.74
CA LEU A 51 13.59 -11.25 3.07
C LEU A 51 14.79 -10.45 3.61
N LEU A 52 14.61 -9.16 3.90
CA LEU A 52 15.62 -8.34 4.56
C LEU A 52 15.99 -8.93 5.92
N LEU A 53 15.00 -9.28 6.74
CA LEU A 53 15.23 -9.91 8.05
C LEU A 53 15.92 -11.26 7.90
N SER A 54 15.52 -12.10 6.94
CA SER A 54 16.16 -13.38 6.64
C SER A 54 17.62 -13.21 6.16
N THR A 55 17.92 -12.13 5.42
CA THR A 55 19.29 -11.80 4.99
C THR A 55 20.14 -11.36 6.19
N LEU A 56 19.58 -10.55 7.09
CA LEU A 56 20.24 -10.14 8.34
C LEU A 56 20.48 -11.32 9.28
N ASP A 57 19.52 -12.23 9.40
CA ASP A 57 19.67 -13.47 10.16
C ASP A 57 20.85 -14.30 9.63
N ALA A 58 20.90 -14.53 8.32
CA ALA A 58 22.00 -15.25 7.68
C ALA A 58 23.36 -14.54 7.89
N TYR A 59 23.40 -13.21 7.81
CA TYR A 59 24.60 -12.43 8.08
C TYR A 59 25.07 -12.55 9.53
N PHE A 60 24.20 -12.30 10.49
CA PHE A 60 24.55 -12.37 11.91
C PHE A 60 24.77 -13.80 12.39
N SER A 61 24.21 -14.80 11.72
CA SER A 61 24.54 -16.22 11.97
C SER A 61 25.88 -16.65 11.35
N GLY A 62 26.62 -15.75 10.67
CA GLY A 62 27.93 -16.04 10.10
C GLY A 62 27.91 -16.95 8.86
N LYS A 63 26.77 -17.07 8.15
CA LYS A 63 26.60 -17.95 6.97
C LYS A 63 27.21 -17.33 5.71
N LYS A 64 28.55 -17.17 5.72
CA LYS A 64 29.33 -16.51 4.65
C LYS A 64 29.04 -17.08 3.26
N GLU A 65 28.87 -18.37 3.14
CA GLU A 65 28.66 -19.07 1.86
C GLU A 65 27.42 -18.58 1.10
N LEU A 66 26.40 -18.08 1.80
CA LEU A 66 25.19 -17.54 1.19
C LEU A 66 25.41 -16.19 0.50
N PHE A 67 26.46 -15.47 0.88
CA PHE A 67 26.79 -14.15 0.34
C PHE A 67 27.76 -14.18 -0.82
N LYS A 68 28.16 -15.37 -1.27
CA LYS A 68 29.10 -15.53 -2.39
C LYS A 68 28.61 -14.76 -3.64
N GLY A 69 29.49 -13.89 -4.16
CA GLY A 69 29.22 -13.05 -5.32
C GLY A 69 28.40 -11.79 -5.03
N LEU A 70 28.01 -11.52 -3.79
CA LEU A 70 27.30 -10.31 -3.37
C LEU A 70 28.28 -9.26 -2.83
N PHE A 71 27.82 -7.99 -2.79
CA PHE A 71 28.65 -6.87 -2.31
C PHE A 71 29.21 -7.11 -0.91
N MET A 72 28.42 -7.66 0.00
CA MET A 72 28.83 -7.89 1.40
C MET A 72 30.01 -8.86 1.53
N GLU A 73 30.13 -9.86 0.65
CA GLU A 73 31.27 -10.78 0.68
C GLU A 73 32.61 -10.07 0.50
N GLN A 74 32.63 -9.00 -0.31
CA GLN A 74 33.84 -8.23 -0.59
C GLN A 74 34.24 -7.30 0.58
N LYS A 75 33.26 -6.89 1.39
CA LYS A 75 33.43 -5.89 2.46
C LYS A 75 33.62 -6.53 3.84
N GLU A 76 32.82 -7.55 4.16
CA GLU A 76 32.89 -8.23 5.45
C GLU A 76 34.05 -9.23 5.49
N LYS A 77 34.85 -9.14 6.52
CA LYS A 77 36.04 -9.99 6.66
C LYS A 77 35.92 -11.01 7.78
N GLU A 78 35.21 -10.64 8.88
CA GLU A 78 35.23 -11.43 10.10
C GLU A 78 34.13 -12.47 10.18
N TRP A 79 32.99 -12.24 9.55
CA TRP A 79 31.82 -13.15 9.54
C TRP A 79 31.49 -13.74 10.91
N THR A 80 31.52 -12.88 11.92
CA THR A 80 31.27 -13.28 13.30
C THR A 80 29.84 -13.78 13.47
N ALA A 81 29.66 -14.99 13.99
CA ALA A 81 28.36 -15.53 14.36
C ALA A 81 27.89 -14.96 15.70
N TYR A 82 26.69 -14.39 15.68
CA TYR A 82 25.97 -13.88 16.86
C TYR A 82 24.71 -14.72 17.10
N PRO A 83 24.22 -14.85 18.34
CA PRO A 83 22.91 -15.43 18.60
C PRO A 83 21.81 -14.49 18.09
N VAL A 84 20.89 -15.03 17.28
CA VAL A 84 19.77 -14.28 16.67
C VAL A 84 18.46 -14.73 17.30
N LEU A 85 17.68 -13.80 17.81
CA LEU A 85 16.30 -14.00 18.26
C LEU A 85 15.36 -13.37 17.23
N HIS A 86 14.69 -14.22 16.46
CA HIS A 86 13.77 -13.79 15.42
C HIS A 86 12.33 -13.97 15.91
N LEU A 87 11.62 -12.84 16.09
CA LEU A 87 10.21 -12.77 16.49
C LEU A 87 9.35 -12.48 15.27
N ASP A 88 8.53 -13.44 14.84
CA ASP A 88 7.54 -13.27 13.79
C ASP A 88 6.13 -13.24 14.39
N LEU A 89 5.46 -12.09 14.30
CA LEU A 89 4.09 -11.92 14.78
C LEU A 89 3.03 -12.23 13.70
N ASN A 90 3.43 -12.72 12.52
CA ASN A 90 2.51 -13.02 11.43
C ASN A 90 1.73 -14.33 11.61
N ALA A 91 2.24 -15.25 12.40
CA ALA A 91 1.78 -16.65 12.42
C ALA A 91 0.43 -16.89 13.12
N ARG A 92 -0.28 -15.84 13.62
CA ARG A 92 -1.50 -16.02 14.42
C ARG A 92 -2.60 -15.01 14.06
N ARG A 93 -3.86 -15.37 14.36
CA ARG A 93 -4.99 -14.44 14.44
C ARG A 93 -5.03 -13.80 15.83
N TYR A 94 -5.38 -12.53 15.90
CA TYR A 94 -5.42 -11.73 17.12
C TYR A 94 -6.86 -11.32 17.44
N GLU A 95 -7.61 -12.24 18.04
CA GLU A 95 -9.05 -12.09 18.31
C GLU A 95 -9.32 -11.68 19.77
N ASP A 96 -8.39 -12.00 20.67
CA ASP A 96 -8.48 -11.75 22.10
C ASP A 96 -7.11 -11.46 22.74
N GLU A 97 -7.10 -11.06 24.00
CA GLU A 97 -5.87 -10.76 24.74
C GLU A 97 -4.92 -11.95 24.82
N ALA A 98 -5.44 -13.17 24.98
CA ALA A 98 -4.64 -14.38 25.08
C ALA A 98 -3.86 -14.70 23.80
N SER A 99 -4.36 -14.24 22.66
CA SER A 99 -3.74 -14.47 21.35
C SER A 99 -2.32 -13.89 21.25
N LEU A 100 -2.11 -12.67 21.77
CA LEU A 100 -0.79 -12.05 21.79
C LEU A 100 0.15 -12.76 22.78
N TYR A 101 -0.32 -13.07 23.98
CA TYR A 101 0.48 -13.82 24.94
C TYR A 101 0.90 -15.18 24.40
N ALA A 102 0.02 -15.87 23.67
CA ALA A 102 0.32 -17.19 23.15
C ALA A 102 1.44 -17.17 22.10
N ILE A 103 1.48 -16.19 21.18
CA ILE A 103 2.57 -16.10 20.21
C ILE A 103 3.90 -15.68 20.87
N LEU A 104 3.87 -14.74 21.82
CA LEU A 104 5.06 -14.36 22.57
C LEU A 104 5.61 -15.55 23.35
N ASN A 105 4.75 -16.32 24.03
CA ASN A 105 5.15 -17.52 24.75
C ASN A 105 5.72 -18.59 23.83
N GLN A 106 5.15 -18.81 22.65
CA GLN A 106 5.65 -19.76 21.66
C GLN A 106 7.10 -19.45 21.27
N HIS A 107 7.41 -18.19 20.99
CA HIS A 107 8.78 -17.78 20.67
C HIS A 107 9.71 -17.91 21.87
N LEU A 108 9.28 -17.47 23.06
CA LEU A 108 10.06 -17.60 24.30
C LEU A 108 10.38 -19.06 24.61
N GLU A 109 9.39 -19.96 24.53
CA GLU A 109 9.57 -21.40 24.76
C GLU A 109 10.57 -22.02 23.77
N SER A 110 10.54 -21.59 22.50
CA SER A 110 11.50 -22.06 21.49
C SER A 110 12.93 -21.63 21.82
N TRP A 111 13.13 -20.41 22.32
CA TRP A 111 14.44 -19.92 22.74
C TRP A 111 14.88 -20.52 24.07
N GLU A 112 13.95 -20.68 25.01
CA GLU A 112 14.19 -21.31 26.30
C GLU A 112 14.63 -22.77 26.16
N ALA A 113 14.08 -23.51 25.18
CA ALA A 113 14.49 -24.87 24.88
C ALA A 113 15.97 -24.97 24.47
N ILE A 114 16.55 -23.91 23.90
CA ILE A 114 17.96 -23.85 23.49
C ILE A 114 18.84 -23.33 24.62
N TYR A 115 18.39 -22.28 25.34
CA TYR A 115 19.21 -21.51 26.25
C TYR A 115 18.86 -21.68 27.75
N GLY A 116 17.74 -22.39 28.05
CA GLY A 116 17.26 -22.70 29.41
C GLY A 116 16.06 -21.84 29.84
N ASP A 117 15.24 -22.40 30.72
CA ASP A 117 13.91 -21.94 31.11
C ASP A 117 13.71 -21.59 32.59
N GLU A 118 14.80 -21.23 33.32
CA GLU A 118 14.75 -20.98 34.76
C GLU A 118 13.80 -19.86 35.21
N LYS A 119 13.26 -19.08 34.26
CA LYS A 119 12.29 -17.99 34.50
C LYS A 119 10.93 -18.19 33.85
N LYS A 120 10.62 -19.43 33.45
CA LYS A 120 9.41 -19.80 32.69
C LYS A 120 8.07 -19.33 33.33
N THR A 121 8.02 -19.16 34.62
CA THR A 121 6.82 -18.70 35.36
C THR A 121 6.64 -17.19 35.40
N ARG A 122 7.58 -16.43 34.86
CA ARG A 122 7.51 -14.96 34.84
C ARG A 122 6.72 -14.44 33.63
N ALA A 123 6.45 -13.13 33.67
CA ALA A 123 5.83 -12.43 32.54
C ALA A 123 6.72 -12.49 31.27
N PRO A 124 6.14 -12.42 30.06
CA PRO A 124 6.90 -12.53 28.82
C PRO A 124 8.07 -11.56 28.70
N GLU A 125 7.90 -10.31 29.11
CA GLU A 125 8.96 -9.29 29.09
C GLU A 125 10.12 -9.62 30.05
N GLU A 126 9.82 -10.17 31.22
CA GLU A 126 10.87 -10.59 32.18
C GLU A 126 11.64 -11.83 31.68
N ARG A 127 10.95 -12.76 31.02
CA ARG A 127 11.56 -13.93 30.38
C ARG A 127 12.46 -13.50 29.23
N PHE A 128 11.99 -12.56 28.41
CA PHE A 128 12.74 -12.03 27.28
C PHE A 128 14.03 -11.31 27.75
N ALA A 129 13.93 -10.46 28.78
CA ALA A 129 15.09 -9.80 29.37
C ALA A 129 16.12 -10.81 29.91
N TYR A 130 15.64 -11.81 30.63
CA TYR A 130 16.50 -12.87 31.18
C TYR A 130 17.21 -13.67 30.09
N LEU A 131 16.47 -14.04 29.01
CA LEU A 131 17.06 -14.77 27.88
C LEU A 131 18.16 -13.96 27.19
N ILE A 132 17.94 -12.69 26.88
CA ILE A 132 18.96 -11.81 26.28
C ILE A 132 20.23 -11.78 27.14
N GLU A 133 20.09 -11.54 28.45
CA GLU A 133 21.20 -11.51 29.35
C GLU A 133 21.94 -12.87 29.45
N LYS A 134 21.18 -13.96 29.61
CA LYS A 134 21.71 -15.31 29.72
C LYS A 134 22.47 -15.73 28.46
N ILE A 135 21.85 -15.50 27.27
CA ILE A 135 22.47 -15.84 25.99
C ILE A 135 23.79 -15.10 25.82
N SER A 136 23.79 -13.77 26.08
CA SER A 136 25.02 -12.99 25.96
C SER A 136 26.13 -13.46 26.90
N ARG A 137 25.81 -13.79 28.15
CA ARG A 137 26.76 -14.29 29.11
C ARG A 137 27.30 -15.70 28.77
N THR A 138 26.42 -16.58 28.30
CA THR A 138 26.78 -17.97 27.99
C THR A 138 27.60 -18.08 26.72
N THR A 139 27.22 -17.31 25.66
CA THR A 139 27.90 -17.35 24.36
C THR A 139 29.10 -16.41 24.28
N GLY A 140 29.24 -15.46 25.21
CA GLY A 140 30.22 -14.38 25.14
C GLY A 140 30.01 -13.42 23.99
N LYS A 141 28.82 -13.46 23.36
CA LYS A 141 28.44 -12.63 22.19
C LYS A 141 27.16 -11.86 22.49
N ASN A 142 27.08 -10.63 22.03
CA ASN A 142 25.86 -9.83 22.12
C ASN A 142 24.77 -10.39 21.20
N VAL A 143 23.51 -10.24 21.62
CA VAL A 143 22.34 -10.81 20.98
C VAL A 143 21.84 -9.90 19.84
N VAL A 144 21.37 -10.47 18.76
CA VAL A 144 20.66 -9.80 17.68
C VAL A 144 19.16 -10.07 17.82
N VAL A 145 18.33 -9.04 17.72
CA VAL A 145 16.86 -9.16 17.78
C VAL A 145 16.26 -8.68 16.47
N LEU A 146 15.54 -9.56 15.79
CA LEU A 146 14.82 -9.26 14.54
C LEU A 146 13.34 -9.48 14.77
N VAL A 147 12.51 -8.45 14.46
CA VAL A 147 11.06 -8.51 14.65
C VAL A 147 10.35 -8.27 13.32
N ASP A 148 9.56 -9.24 12.87
CA ASP A 148 8.72 -9.10 11.68
C ASP A 148 7.26 -8.85 12.06
N GLU A 149 6.62 -7.96 11.28
CA GLU A 149 5.21 -7.56 11.41
C GLU A 149 4.79 -7.18 12.86
N TYR A 150 5.60 -6.34 13.51
CA TYR A 150 5.39 -5.90 14.90
C TYR A 150 4.00 -5.31 15.17
N ASP A 151 3.39 -4.73 14.15
CA ASP A 151 2.12 -4.01 14.17
C ASP A 151 0.89 -4.88 13.89
N LYS A 152 1.07 -6.13 13.46
CA LYS A 152 -0.04 -7.00 13.09
C LYS A 152 -1.07 -7.23 14.20
N PRO A 153 -0.70 -7.44 15.48
CA PRO A 153 -1.68 -7.54 16.56
C PRO A 153 -2.56 -6.31 16.65
N MET A 154 -1.96 -5.13 16.59
CA MET A 154 -2.66 -3.85 16.68
C MET A 154 -3.54 -3.58 15.47
N LEU A 155 -3.09 -3.92 14.25
CA LEU A 155 -3.87 -3.77 13.02
C LEU A 155 -5.14 -4.64 13.04
N GLN A 156 -5.07 -5.85 13.61
CA GLN A 156 -6.23 -6.73 13.73
C GLN A 156 -7.19 -6.31 14.86
N ALA A 157 -6.70 -5.56 15.85
CA ALA A 157 -7.51 -5.01 16.93
C ALA A 157 -8.20 -3.67 16.59
N ILE A 158 -8.00 -3.14 15.37
CA ILE A 158 -8.66 -1.91 14.92
C ILE A 158 -10.18 -2.09 14.99
N GLY A 159 -10.86 -1.13 15.63
CA GLY A 159 -12.30 -1.20 15.90
C GLY A 159 -12.67 -1.80 17.26
N ASN A 160 -11.68 -2.33 18.02
CA ASN A 160 -11.83 -2.75 19.41
C ASN A 160 -10.80 -2.02 20.28
N GLU A 161 -11.20 -0.87 20.83
CA GLU A 161 -10.30 0.01 21.59
C GLU A 161 -9.69 -0.66 22.83
N THR A 162 -10.46 -1.49 23.53
CA THR A 162 -9.98 -2.21 24.71
C THR A 162 -8.87 -3.18 24.33
N LEU A 163 -9.08 -4.00 23.31
CA LEU A 163 -8.10 -4.96 22.84
C LEU A 163 -6.85 -4.26 22.28
N LEU A 164 -7.03 -3.17 21.53
CA LEU A 164 -5.95 -2.35 21.00
C LEU A 164 -5.08 -1.77 22.12
N CYS A 165 -5.71 -1.26 23.19
CA CYS A 165 -5.01 -0.73 24.36
C CYS A 165 -4.19 -1.84 25.07
N ASN A 166 -4.78 -3.02 25.26
CA ASN A 166 -4.12 -4.15 25.90
C ASN A 166 -2.91 -4.63 25.09
N TYR A 167 -3.07 -4.78 23.78
CA TYR A 167 -1.96 -5.16 22.90
C TYR A 167 -0.84 -4.12 22.90
N ARG A 168 -1.20 -2.84 22.86
CA ARG A 168 -0.24 -1.74 22.95
C ARG A 168 0.60 -1.80 24.22
N ASN A 169 -0.05 -1.98 25.37
CA ASN A 169 0.62 -2.05 26.67
C ASN A 169 1.55 -3.27 26.76
N THR A 170 1.08 -4.44 26.30
CA THR A 170 1.88 -5.67 26.29
C THR A 170 3.11 -5.53 25.39
N LEU A 171 2.94 -5.03 24.16
CA LEU A 171 4.06 -4.83 23.23
C LEU A 171 5.03 -3.75 23.71
N LYS A 172 4.52 -2.68 24.36
CA LYS A 172 5.35 -1.64 24.97
C LYS A 172 6.26 -2.22 26.05
N ALA A 173 5.72 -3.03 26.96
CA ALA A 173 6.49 -3.70 27.99
C ALA A 173 7.53 -4.65 27.38
N PHE A 174 7.11 -5.45 26.40
CA PHE A 174 7.97 -6.45 25.75
C PHE A 174 9.14 -5.80 25.00
N TYR A 175 8.88 -4.78 24.16
CA TYR A 175 9.95 -4.10 23.43
C TYR A 175 10.79 -3.16 24.31
N GLY A 176 10.24 -2.66 25.43
CA GLY A 176 10.97 -1.86 26.41
C GLY A 176 12.22 -2.56 26.95
N VAL A 177 12.21 -3.91 26.93
CA VAL A 177 13.36 -4.76 27.29
C VAL A 177 14.58 -4.45 26.43
N LEU A 178 14.44 -4.08 25.17
CA LEU A 178 15.56 -3.76 24.28
C LEU A 178 16.41 -2.60 24.82
N LYS A 179 15.78 -1.62 25.48
CA LYS A 179 16.51 -0.53 26.13
C LYS A 179 17.19 -0.99 27.41
N THR A 180 16.49 -1.75 28.24
CA THR A 180 17.02 -2.25 29.52
C THR A 180 18.21 -3.18 29.30
N CYS A 181 18.17 -3.99 28.22
CA CYS A 181 19.21 -4.96 27.88
C CYS A 181 20.28 -4.42 26.92
N ASP A 182 20.40 -3.09 26.74
CA ASP A 182 21.28 -2.45 25.74
C ASP A 182 22.69 -3.04 25.69
N LYS A 183 23.34 -3.22 26.84
CA LYS A 183 24.73 -3.74 26.91
C LYS A 183 24.90 -5.17 26.38
N TYR A 184 23.81 -5.94 26.29
CA TYR A 184 23.80 -7.32 25.80
C TYR A 184 23.38 -7.45 24.35
N LEU A 185 22.96 -6.34 23.72
CA LEU A 185 22.47 -6.35 22.33
C LEU A 185 23.58 -5.90 21.36
N ARG A 186 23.65 -6.55 20.21
CA ARG A 186 24.49 -6.18 19.06
C ARG A 186 23.72 -5.34 18.05
N PHE A 187 22.46 -5.72 17.79
CA PHE A 187 21.62 -5.11 16.77
C PHE A 187 20.15 -5.43 17.02
N ALA A 188 19.26 -4.53 16.67
CA ALA A 188 17.83 -4.80 16.66
C ALA A 188 17.17 -4.07 15.47
N LEU A 189 16.35 -4.79 14.72
CA LEU A 189 15.50 -4.23 13.66
C LEU A 189 14.06 -4.69 13.86
N LEU A 190 13.15 -3.74 13.94
CA LEU A 190 11.71 -3.98 13.96
C LEU A 190 11.11 -3.58 12.62
N THR A 191 10.34 -4.49 12.00
CA THR A 191 9.65 -4.21 10.73
C THR A 191 8.14 -4.33 10.88
N GLY A 192 7.43 -3.55 10.06
CA GLY A 192 5.97 -3.57 9.99
C GLY A 192 5.44 -2.90 8.73
N VAL A 193 4.13 -2.89 8.59
CA VAL A 193 3.42 -2.14 7.56
C VAL A 193 3.18 -0.71 8.02
N THR A 194 2.72 -0.57 9.25
CA THR A 194 2.29 0.70 9.82
C THR A 194 3.21 1.13 10.95
N LYS A 195 3.22 2.43 11.22
CA LYS A 195 3.91 3.02 12.36
C LYS A 195 2.86 3.55 13.33
N PHE A 196 2.62 2.81 14.38
CA PHE A 196 1.91 3.35 15.53
C PHE A 196 2.79 4.41 16.20
N SER A 197 2.20 5.52 16.68
CA SER A 197 2.99 6.66 17.12
C SER A 197 4.02 6.27 18.18
N LYS A 198 5.12 7.04 18.23
CA LYS A 198 6.18 6.86 19.23
C LYS A 198 5.65 6.88 20.67
N VAL A 199 4.52 7.55 20.89
CA VAL A 199 3.87 7.66 22.21
C VAL A 199 3.21 6.35 22.63
N SER A 200 2.87 5.45 21.69
CA SER A 200 2.09 4.25 22.02
C SER A 200 2.93 3.01 22.35
N VAL A 201 3.79 2.55 21.45
CA VAL A 201 4.55 1.30 21.62
C VAL A 201 6.04 1.55 21.87
N PHE A 202 6.57 2.60 21.25
CA PHE A 202 8.01 2.92 21.30
C PHE A 202 8.34 4.14 22.16
N SER A 203 7.43 4.61 23.01
CA SER A 203 7.69 5.78 23.88
C SER A 203 8.92 5.60 24.76
N ASP A 204 9.19 4.39 25.18
CA ASP A 204 10.32 4.05 26.05
C ASP A 204 11.60 3.69 25.27
N LEU A 205 11.48 3.50 23.94
CA LEU A 205 12.59 3.22 23.01
C LEU A 205 13.02 4.49 22.25
N ASN A 206 13.48 5.50 22.98
CA ASN A 206 13.92 6.76 22.38
C ASN A 206 15.23 6.65 21.56
N ASN A 207 15.93 5.52 21.65
CA ASN A 207 17.12 5.17 20.88
C ASN A 207 16.79 4.44 19.55
N LEU A 208 15.51 4.16 19.26
CA LEU A 208 15.09 3.52 18.02
C LEU A 208 15.12 4.52 16.86
N GLU A 209 15.98 4.28 15.89
CA GLU A 209 16.12 5.09 14.68
C GLU A 209 15.09 4.64 13.63
N ASP A 210 14.18 5.53 13.25
CA ASP A 210 13.24 5.29 12.18
C ASP A 210 13.87 5.62 10.83
N ILE A 211 14.12 4.57 10.04
CA ILE A 211 14.71 4.69 8.70
C ILE A 211 13.66 4.71 7.58
N SER A 212 12.37 4.69 7.92
CA SER A 212 11.29 4.57 6.93
C SER A 212 11.24 5.74 5.93
N LEU A 213 11.52 6.96 6.39
CA LEU A 213 11.53 8.18 5.58
C LEU A 213 12.94 8.71 5.27
N GLN A 214 13.99 7.93 5.56
CA GLN A 214 15.36 8.31 5.28
C GLN A 214 15.74 7.98 3.84
N SER A 215 16.20 8.99 3.09
CA SER A 215 16.58 8.84 1.67
C SER A 215 17.68 7.80 1.45
N MET A 216 18.59 7.63 2.42
CA MET A 216 19.67 6.66 2.38
C MET A 216 19.19 5.20 2.32
N TYR A 217 18.03 4.89 2.94
CA TYR A 217 17.46 3.55 3.02
C TYR A 217 16.18 3.38 2.18
N ASN A 218 15.92 4.32 1.26
CA ASN A 218 14.70 4.31 0.43
C ASN A 218 14.56 3.01 -0.36
N ASN A 219 15.65 2.55 -0.97
CA ASN A 219 15.70 1.37 -1.82
C ASN A 219 16.23 0.10 -1.11
N LEU A 220 16.27 0.10 0.22
CA LEU A 220 16.58 -1.11 1.02
C LEU A 220 15.58 -2.24 0.75
N CYS A 221 14.31 -1.85 0.53
CA CYS A 221 13.25 -2.71 0.03
C CYS A 221 12.69 -2.10 -1.26
N GLY A 222 12.25 -2.94 -2.20
CA GLY A 222 11.83 -2.51 -3.54
C GLY A 222 12.93 -2.74 -4.58
N ILE A 223 12.63 -2.48 -5.84
CA ILE A 223 13.56 -2.62 -6.96
C ILE A 223 13.65 -1.26 -7.67
N THR A 224 14.87 -0.76 -7.89
CA THR A 224 15.08 0.51 -8.59
C THR A 224 15.06 0.32 -10.10
N GLU A 225 14.89 1.39 -10.88
CA GLU A 225 14.98 1.37 -12.34
C GLU A 225 16.34 0.83 -12.82
N LYS A 226 17.42 1.19 -12.12
CA LYS A 226 18.77 0.69 -12.41
C LYS A 226 18.85 -0.82 -12.20
N GLU A 227 18.41 -1.32 -11.06
CA GLU A 227 18.40 -2.76 -10.76
C GLU A 227 17.51 -3.54 -11.74
N LEU A 228 16.36 -2.95 -12.13
CA LEU A 228 15.50 -3.53 -13.16
C LEU A 228 16.26 -3.72 -14.48
N SER A 229 16.94 -2.68 -14.96
CA SER A 229 17.67 -2.74 -16.22
C SER A 229 18.90 -3.65 -16.18
N GLU A 230 19.62 -3.71 -15.04
CA GLU A 230 20.81 -4.55 -14.88
C GLU A 230 20.48 -6.03 -14.68
N VAL A 231 19.42 -6.33 -13.93
CA VAL A 231 19.10 -7.71 -13.55
C VAL A 231 18.11 -8.36 -14.52
N PHE A 232 17.13 -7.60 -15.07
CA PHE A 232 15.98 -8.17 -15.78
C PHE A 232 15.91 -7.81 -17.27
N ALA A 233 16.99 -7.31 -17.89
CA ALA A 233 16.97 -6.90 -19.30
C ALA A 233 16.46 -7.99 -20.27
N GLU A 234 16.93 -9.23 -20.12
CA GLU A 234 16.48 -10.36 -20.92
C GLU A 234 15.01 -10.71 -20.66
N ASP A 235 14.59 -10.62 -19.41
CA ASP A 235 13.22 -10.93 -18.99
C ASP A 235 12.21 -9.89 -19.50
N ILE A 236 12.62 -8.61 -19.54
CA ILE A 236 11.84 -7.52 -20.17
C ILE A 236 11.66 -7.81 -21.66
N GLN A 237 12.69 -8.30 -22.37
CA GLN A 237 12.57 -8.66 -23.78
C GLN A 237 11.58 -9.83 -23.97
N LEU A 238 11.64 -10.86 -23.11
CA LEU A 238 10.69 -11.98 -23.15
C LEU A 238 9.25 -11.54 -22.85
N LEU A 239 9.07 -10.58 -21.92
CA LEU A 239 7.76 -9.97 -21.65
C LEU A 239 7.27 -9.15 -22.85
N ALA A 240 8.15 -8.41 -23.52
CA ALA A 240 7.85 -7.63 -24.73
C ALA A 240 7.37 -8.55 -25.86
N ASP A 241 8.12 -9.60 -26.14
CA ASP A 241 7.83 -10.58 -27.20
C ASP A 241 6.46 -11.26 -26.98
N ASN A 242 6.17 -11.66 -25.72
CA ASN A 242 4.92 -12.31 -25.37
C ASN A 242 3.68 -11.40 -25.55
N ASN A 243 3.86 -10.08 -25.37
CA ASN A 243 2.78 -9.10 -25.46
C ASN A 243 2.76 -8.35 -26.80
N ALA A 244 3.56 -8.75 -27.81
CA ALA A 244 3.71 -8.09 -29.10
C ALA A 244 4.07 -6.59 -28.97
N LEU A 245 4.94 -6.26 -28.01
CA LEU A 245 5.40 -4.91 -27.71
C LEU A 245 6.88 -4.73 -28.05
N THR A 246 7.32 -3.48 -28.18
CA THR A 246 8.75 -3.19 -28.22
C THR A 246 9.33 -3.13 -26.81
N TYR A 247 10.62 -3.38 -26.64
CA TYR A 247 11.32 -3.27 -25.34
C TYR A 247 11.04 -1.93 -24.65
N THR A 248 11.13 -0.81 -25.38
CA THR A 248 10.89 0.54 -24.84
C THR A 248 9.45 0.73 -24.34
N VAL A 249 8.47 0.21 -25.08
CA VAL A 249 7.06 0.27 -24.67
C VAL A 249 6.84 -0.58 -23.43
N THR A 250 7.45 -1.75 -23.37
CA THR A 250 7.38 -2.66 -22.21
C THR A 250 7.98 -2.03 -20.95
N CYS A 251 9.16 -1.37 -21.05
CA CYS A 251 9.73 -0.63 -19.93
C CYS A 251 8.77 0.47 -19.44
N ARG A 252 8.15 1.23 -20.34
CA ARG A 252 7.16 2.26 -19.96
C ARG A 252 5.95 1.64 -19.26
N GLN A 253 5.42 0.54 -19.79
CA GLN A 253 4.30 -0.14 -19.16
C GLN A 253 4.66 -0.72 -17.79
N LEU A 254 5.84 -1.32 -17.62
CA LEU A 254 6.32 -1.78 -16.32
C LEU A 254 6.36 -0.62 -15.31
N LYS A 255 6.85 0.54 -15.74
CA LYS A 255 6.89 1.75 -14.93
C LYS A 255 5.48 2.21 -14.54
N ASP A 256 4.58 2.31 -15.50
CA ASP A 256 3.19 2.74 -15.27
C ASP A 256 2.43 1.78 -14.34
N TRP A 257 2.72 0.48 -14.42
CA TRP A 257 2.00 -0.55 -13.66
C TRP A 257 2.56 -0.79 -12.27
N TYR A 258 3.90 -0.79 -12.07
CA TYR A 258 4.49 -1.36 -10.85
C TYR A 258 5.49 -0.44 -10.15
N ASP A 259 5.92 0.66 -10.77
CA ASP A 259 6.81 1.66 -10.20
C ASP A 259 6.05 2.72 -9.39
N GLY A 260 6.76 3.79 -9.01
CA GLY A 260 6.18 5.00 -8.44
C GLY A 260 5.99 4.98 -6.94
N TYR A 261 6.46 3.96 -6.23
CA TYR A 261 6.55 4.01 -4.77
C TYR A 261 7.71 4.89 -4.33
N HIS A 262 7.41 5.96 -3.62
CA HIS A 262 8.35 6.97 -3.17
C HIS A 262 8.26 7.11 -1.65
N PHE A 263 9.31 6.75 -0.92
CA PHE A 263 9.28 6.67 0.54
C PHE A 263 10.00 7.82 1.24
N ALA A 264 10.81 8.61 0.53
CA ALA A 264 11.54 9.73 1.11
C ALA A 264 11.63 10.90 0.14
N TYR A 265 11.60 12.11 0.66
CA TYR A 265 11.53 13.36 -0.14
C TYR A 265 12.61 13.49 -1.24
N ARG A 266 13.81 13.01 -0.99
CA ARG A 266 14.96 13.10 -1.93
C ARG A 266 15.41 11.71 -2.31
N SER A 267 14.53 10.92 -2.91
CA SER A 267 14.84 9.57 -3.33
C SER A 267 14.30 9.30 -4.74
N GLU A 268 14.72 8.20 -5.32
CA GLU A 268 14.14 7.65 -6.53
C GLU A 268 12.88 6.83 -6.22
N ASP A 269 12.02 6.63 -7.22
CA ASP A 269 10.91 5.71 -7.14
C ASP A 269 11.42 4.26 -7.15
N VAL A 270 10.63 3.36 -6.57
CA VAL A 270 10.92 1.93 -6.60
C VAL A 270 9.70 1.12 -7.04
N TYR A 271 9.98 0.04 -7.76
CA TYR A 271 9.02 -0.96 -8.17
C TYR A 271 8.60 -1.83 -6.99
N ASN A 272 7.33 -2.25 -6.98
CA ASN A 272 6.88 -3.32 -6.10
C ASN A 272 7.52 -4.64 -6.53
N PRO A 273 8.34 -5.29 -5.69
CA PRO A 273 9.05 -6.51 -6.10
C PRO A 273 8.11 -7.67 -6.41
N PHE A 274 7.01 -7.80 -5.66
CA PHE A 274 6.08 -8.90 -5.85
C PHE A 274 5.37 -8.83 -7.20
N SER A 275 4.84 -7.67 -7.55
CA SER A 275 4.15 -7.47 -8.83
C SER A 275 5.12 -7.59 -10.01
N LEU A 276 6.30 -6.99 -9.89
CA LEU A 276 7.33 -7.05 -10.92
C LEU A 276 7.77 -8.50 -11.19
N LEU A 277 8.09 -9.27 -10.15
CA LEU A 277 8.52 -10.67 -10.29
C LEU A 277 7.42 -11.57 -10.85
N ASN A 278 6.17 -11.33 -10.50
CA ASN A 278 5.03 -12.04 -11.10
C ASN A 278 4.89 -11.73 -12.58
N ALA A 279 4.99 -10.45 -12.99
CA ALA A 279 4.92 -10.06 -14.40
C ALA A 279 6.06 -10.71 -15.21
N MET A 280 7.29 -10.76 -14.67
CA MET A 280 8.40 -11.46 -15.32
C MET A 280 8.16 -12.97 -15.42
N LYS A 281 7.61 -13.59 -14.37
CA LYS A 281 7.32 -15.02 -14.32
C LYS A 281 6.21 -15.44 -15.27
N SER A 282 5.08 -14.72 -15.26
CA SER A 282 3.92 -15.02 -16.12
C SER A 282 4.10 -14.54 -17.55
N ARG A 283 4.99 -13.57 -17.78
CA ARG A 283 5.15 -12.79 -19.01
C ARG A 283 3.89 -12.04 -19.43
N GLU A 284 3.14 -11.59 -18.44
CA GLU A 284 1.89 -10.85 -18.61
C GLU A 284 1.81 -9.67 -17.62
N PHE A 285 1.11 -8.61 -18.02
CA PHE A 285 0.76 -7.52 -17.11
C PHE A 285 -0.51 -7.86 -16.35
N GLY A 286 -0.53 -7.63 -15.03
CA GLY A 286 -1.69 -7.95 -14.18
C GLY A 286 -1.64 -7.25 -12.82
N SER A 287 -2.73 -7.34 -12.08
CA SER A 287 -2.88 -6.77 -10.73
C SER A 287 -2.50 -7.79 -9.66
N TYR A 288 -1.23 -8.07 -9.53
CA TYR A 288 -0.71 -9.14 -8.65
C TYR A 288 -0.72 -8.77 -7.16
N TRP A 289 -0.36 -7.52 -6.83
CA TRP A 289 -0.29 -7.08 -5.43
C TRP A 289 -1.67 -7.04 -4.79
N PHE A 290 -2.66 -6.56 -5.55
CA PHE A 290 -4.02 -6.40 -5.06
C PHE A 290 -4.71 -7.72 -4.75
N GLU A 291 -4.44 -8.78 -5.51
CA GLU A 291 -4.97 -10.13 -5.30
C GLU A 291 -4.55 -10.74 -3.95
N THR A 292 -3.50 -10.24 -3.31
CA THR A 292 -3.03 -10.73 -2.01
C THR A 292 -3.88 -10.29 -0.81
N GLY A 293 -4.93 -9.54 -1.04
CA GLY A 293 -5.97 -9.16 -0.08
C GLY A 293 -5.90 -7.69 0.36
N THR A 294 -6.98 -6.96 0.09
CA THR A 294 -7.19 -5.61 0.64
C THR A 294 -7.83 -5.75 2.03
N PRO A 295 -7.31 -5.06 3.05
CA PRO A 295 -7.91 -5.12 4.38
C PRO A 295 -9.32 -4.51 4.37
N THR A 296 -10.33 -5.28 4.72
CA THR A 296 -11.73 -4.82 4.81
C THR A 296 -11.89 -3.66 5.79
N PHE A 297 -11.11 -3.65 6.88
CA PHE A 297 -11.11 -2.56 7.86
C PHE A 297 -10.81 -1.18 7.23
N LEU A 298 -10.02 -1.14 6.15
CA LEU A 298 -9.66 0.10 5.48
C LEU A 298 -10.88 0.78 4.83
N VAL A 299 -11.78 -0.02 4.23
CA VAL A 299 -13.04 0.51 3.67
C VAL A 299 -13.96 1.02 4.78
N GLU A 300 -14.05 0.27 5.88
CA GLU A 300 -14.83 0.73 7.03
C GLU A 300 -14.28 2.03 7.61
N LEU A 301 -12.96 2.16 7.71
CA LEU A 301 -12.31 3.38 8.15
C LEU A 301 -12.62 4.57 7.23
N ILE A 302 -12.50 4.38 5.90
CA ILE A 302 -12.83 5.40 4.90
C ILE A 302 -14.30 5.83 5.01
N LYS A 303 -15.23 4.87 5.20
CA LYS A 303 -16.65 5.15 5.37
C LYS A 303 -16.95 5.89 6.69
N ARG A 304 -16.39 5.42 7.80
CA ARG A 304 -16.57 6.05 9.14
C ARG A 304 -16.03 7.47 9.19
N SER A 305 -14.86 7.71 8.56
CA SER A 305 -14.24 9.03 8.49
C SER A 305 -14.95 9.98 7.52
N LYS A 306 -15.96 9.52 6.76
CA LYS A 306 -16.64 10.28 5.70
C LYS A 306 -15.63 10.89 4.71
N TYR A 307 -14.62 10.10 4.34
CA TYR A 307 -13.54 10.58 3.50
C TYR A 307 -14.02 10.82 2.06
N ASN A 308 -13.69 11.98 1.50
CA ASN A 308 -13.92 12.27 0.10
C ASN A 308 -12.86 11.57 -0.76
N LEU A 309 -13.27 10.55 -1.52
CA LEU A 309 -12.37 9.71 -2.33
C LEU A 309 -11.65 10.49 -3.45
N GLN A 310 -12.15 11.63 -3.89
CA GLN A 310 -11.49 12.48 -4.87
C GLN A 310 -10.13 12.95 -4.37
N ARG A 311 -9.98 13.18 -3.07
CA ARG A 311 -8.72 13.56 -2.44
C ARG A 311 -7.62 12.52 -2.56
N LEU A 312 -7.94 11.26 -2.88
CA LEU A 312 -6.94 10.21 -3.13
C LEU A 312 -5.97 10.55 -4.29
N THR A 313 -6.35 11.45 -5.17
CA THR A 313 -5.50 11.88 -6.28
C THR A 313 -4.62 13.10 -5.96
N GLU A 314 -4.98 13.88 -4.93
CA GLU A 314 -4.32 15.13 -4.56
C GLU A 314 -4.35 15.38 -3.04
N GLU A 315 -4.01 14.37 -2.25
CA GLU A 315 -4.00 14.51 -0.79
C GLU A 315 -2.73 15.24 -0.31
N ILE A 316 -2.88 15.97 0.79
CA ILE A 316 -1.77 16.72 1.41
C ILE A 316 -1.61 16.27 2.85
N ALA A 317 -0.37 16.00 3.26
CA ALA A 317 -0.05 15.55 4.61
C ALA A 317 1.28 16.11 5.13
N THR A 318 1.37 16.34 6.44
CA THR A 318 2.65 16.67 7.09
C THR A 318 3.42 15.39 7.42
N ALA A 319 4.73 15.51 7.66
CA ALA A 319 5.55 14.38 8.11
C ALA A 319 5.01 13.73 9.40
N ASP A 320 4.56 14.57 10.34
CA ASP A 320 4.00 14.09 11.62
C ASP A 320 2.69 13.34 11.42
N SER A 321 1.80 13.83 10.54
CA SER A 321 0.54 13.14 10.23
C SER A 321 0.76 11.82 9.51
N LEU A 322 1.78 11.70 8.65
CA LEU A 322 2.14 10.44 7.99
C LEU A 322 2.81 9.44 8.93
N GLY A 323 3.47 9.94 9.96
CA GLY A 323 4.19 9.12 10.93
C GLY A 323 3.36 8.64 12.11
N SER A 324 2.05 8.93 12.19
CA SER A 324 1.23 8.67 13.40
C SER A 324 -0.14 8.09 13.05
N ILE A 325 -0.47 6.95 13.63
CA ILE A 325 -1.79 6.31 13.55
C ILE A 325 -2.52 6.43 14.91
N ASP A 326 -2.34 7.50 15.65
CA ASP A 326 -2.92 7.63 17.00
C ASP A 326 -4.43 7.93 17.01
N THR A 327 -4.96 8.44 15.93
CA THR A 327 -6.38 8.79 15.80
C THR A 327 -6.99 8.11 14.57
N MET A 328 -7.14 6.80 14.64
CA MET A 328 -7.66 5.99 13.53
C MET A 328 -9.08 6.35 13.11
N GLU A 329 -9.85 7.00 13.98
CA GLU A 329 -11.28 7.23 13.73
C GLU A 329 -11.58 8.40 12.79
N THR A 330 -10.63 9.31 12.57
CA THR A 330 -10.91 10.57 11.87
C THR A 330 -10.14 10.80 10.57
N ASN A 331 -8.99 10.13 10.35
CA ASN A 331 -8.18 10.35 9.16
C ASN A 331 -7.59 9.03 8.61
N PRO A 332 -8.05 8.54 7.44
CA PRO A 332 -7.54 7.32 6.84
C PRO A 332 -6.18 7.50 6.12
N VAL A 333 -5.73 8.74 5.89
CA VAL A 333 -4.56 9.05 5.06
C VAL A 333 -3.26 8.40 5.54
N PRO A 334 -2.91 8.42 6.86
CA PRO A 334 -1.70 7.76 7.34
C PRO A 334 -1.68 6.26 7.03
N ILE A 335 -2.80 5.58 7.24
CA ILE A 335 -2.90 4.13 6.96
C ILE A 335 -2.85 3.87 5.46
N LEU A 336 -3.54 4.65 4.63
CA LEU A 336 -3.50 4.53 3.18
C LEU A 336 -2.08 4.69 2.64
N TYR A 337 -1.32 5.67 3.16
CA TYR A 337 0.08 5.87 2.79
C TYR A 337 0.97 4.72 3.26
N GLN A 338 0.94 4.36 4.53
CA GLN A 338 1.81 3.34 5.11
C GLN A 338 1.51 1.94 4.56
N SER A 339 0.24 1.66 4.24
CA SER A 339 -0.17 0.41 3.59
C SER A 339 0.13 0.36 2.09
N GLY A 340 0.57 1.47 1.48
CA GLY A 340 1.01 1.53 0.08
C GLY A 340 -0.10 1.81 -0.93
N TYR A 341 -1.27 2.25 -0.50
CA TYR A 341 -2.32 2.74 -1.41
C TYR A 341 -2.05 4.16 -1.89
N LEU A 342 -1.41 4.96 -1.06
CA LEU A 342 -0.87 6.26 -1.42
C LEU A 342 0.65 6.27 -1.30
N THR A 343 1.29 7.18 -2.04
CA THR A 343 2.72 7.42 -1.99
C THR A 343 3.02 8.91 -2.11
N ILE A 344 4.25 9.32 -1.82
CA ILE A 344 4.70 10.69 -2.01
C ILE A 344 4.82 10.97 -3.51
N LYS A 345 4.12 12.00 -4.01
CA LYS A 345 4.21 12.50 -5.40
C LYS A 345 4.93 13.84 -5.48
N GLY A 346 5.15 14.49 -4.35
CA GLY A 346 5.87 15.75 -4.28
C GLY A 346 5.99 16.26 -2.86
N TYR A 347 6.79 17.31 -2.70
CA TYR A 347 6.98 17.99 -1.42
C TYR A 347 7.00 19.50 -1.60
N ASP A 348 6.14 20.17 -0.86
CA ASP A 348 6.16 21.64 -0.77
C ASP A 348 7.10 22.06 0.34
N LYS A 349 8.18 22.76 -0.04
CA LYS A 349 9.22 23.20 0.90
C LYS A 349 8.77 24.36 1.78
N GLU A 350 7.89 25.21 1.27
CA GLU A 350 7.41 26.39 1.97
C GLU A 350 6.48 25.98 3.12
N PHE A 351 5.51 25.12 2.82
CA PHE A 351 4.55 24.64 3.80
C PHE A 351 4.98 23.35 4.52
N LYS A 352 6.11 22.75 4.11
CA LYS A 352 6.65 21.48 4.66
C LYS A 352 5.64 20.33 4.62
N VAL A 353 4.90 20.21 3.52
CA VAL A 353 3.88 19.20 3.33
C VAL A 353 4.20 18.30 2.14
N TYR A 354 3.83 17.04 2.25
CA TYR A 354 3.88 16.06 1.18
C TYR A 354 2.60 16.10 0.36
N LYS A 355 2.74 16.03 -0.96
CA LYS A 355 1.63 15.75 -1.89
C LYS A 355 1.57 14.25 -2.10
N LEU A 356 0.41 13.65 -1.90
CA LEU A 356 0.20 12.21 -1.99
C LEU A 356 -0.74 11.87 -3.16
N GLY A 357 -0.58 10.66 -3.69
CA GLY A 357 -1.43 10.11 -4.73
C GLY A 357 -1.19 8.61 -4.89
N PHE A 358 -1.90 7.96 -5.78
CA PHE A 358 -1.67 6.56 -6.08
C PHE A 358 -0.24 6.34 -6.61
N PRO A 359 0.46 5.27 -6.18
CA PRO A 359 1.80 4.99 -6.69
C PRO A 359 1.80 4.73 -8.20
N ASN A 360 0.91 3.88 -8.68
CA ASN A 360 0.88 3.39 -10.04
C ASN A 360 -0.53 2.92 -10.47
N LYS A 361 -0.61 2.43 -11.71
CA LYS A 361 -1.86 1.97 -12.32
C LYS A 361 -2.43 0.74 -11.61
N GLU A 362 -1.60 -0.23 -11.21
CA GLU A 362 -2.05 -1.43 -10.49
C GLU A 362 -2.85 -1.06 -9.23
N VAL A 363 -2.28 -0.19 -8.41
CA VAL A 363 -2.90 0.23 -7.14
C VAL A 363 -4.13 1.09 -7.39
N ALA A 364 -4.04 2.06 -8.32
CA ALA A 364 -5.15 2.94 -8.63
C ALA A 364 -6.37 2.15 -9.15
N GLU A 365 -6.16 1.24 -10.11
CA GLU A 365 -7.21 0.41 -10.68
C GLU A 365 -7.74 -0.59 -9.65
N GLY A 366 -6.86 -1.34 -9.00
CA GLY A 366 -7.25 -2.37 -8.04
C GLY A 366 -8.02 -1.80 -6.85
N PHE A 367 -7.56 -0.68 -6.27
CA PHE A 367 -8.24 -0.05 -5.14
C PHE A 367 -9.61 0.51 -5.52
N THR A 368 -9.69 1.16 -6.69
CA THR A 368 -10.96 1.70 -7.17
C THR A 368 -11.97 0.59 -7.49
N ARG A 369 -11.54 -0.53 -8.10
CA ARG A 369 -12.37 -1.73 -8.31
C ARG A 369 -12.87 -2.34 -7.01
N PHE A 370 -12.01 -2.39 -6.00
CA PHE A 370 -12.37 -2.90 -4.69
C PHE A 370 -13.40 -2.03 -3.97
N LEU A 371 -13.32 -0.71 -4.15
CA LEU A 371 -14.30 0.23 -3.57
C LEU A 371 -15.67 0.16 -4.26
N LEU A 372 -15.73 -0.18 -5.55
CA LEU A 372 -16.97 -0.15 -6.32
C LEU A 372 -18.14 -0.89 -5.65
N PRO A 373 -18.05 -2.19 -5.30
CA PRO A 373 -19.14 -2.92 -4.65
C PRO A 373 -19.42 -2.46 -3.22
N CYS A 374 -18.53 -1.67 -2.63
CA CYS A 374 -18.70 -1.12 -1.28
C CYS A 374 -19.52 0.18 -1.26
N TYR A 375 -19.59 0.87 -2.40
CA TYR A 375 -20.23 2.18 -2.54
C TYR A 375 -21.41 2.18 -3.51
N ALA A 376 -21.42 1.29 -4.50
CA ALA A 376 -22.42 1.24 -5.56
C ALA A 376 -23.16 -0.10 -5.56
N TYR A 377 -24.46 -0.05 -5.90
CA TYR A 377 -25.24 -1.27 -6.11
C TYR A 377 -24.81 -2.00 -7.39
N MET A 378 -24.69 -3.31 -7.32
CA MET A 378 -24.29 -4.16 -8.44
C MET A 378 -25.46 -5.08 -8.85
N PRO A 379 -26.29 -4.71 -9.86
CA PRO A 379 -27.48 -5.48 -10.23
C PRO A 379 -27.19 -6.94 -10.58
N SER A 380 -26.07 -7.22 -11.24
CA SER A 380 -25.66 -8.57 -11.60
C SER A 380 -24.89 -9.31 -10.49
N GLY A 381 -24.57 -8.64 -9.38
CA GLY A 381 -23.63 -9.16 -8.37
C GLY A 381 -22.19 -9.30 -8.86
N ASN A 382 -21.87 -8.88 -10.10
CA ASN A 382 -20.54 -8.97 -10.70
C ASN A 382 -20.03 -7.57 -11.12
N PRO A 383 -19.19 -6.91 -10.30
CA PRO A 383 -18.68 -5.57 -10.59
C PRO A 383 -17.92 -5.46 -11.92
N SER A 384 -17.18 -6.50 -12.31
CA SER A 384 -16.42 -6.51 -13.56
C SER A 384 -17.33 -6.55 -14.78
N PHE A 385 -18.43 -7.30 -14.71
CA PHE A 385 -19.43 -7.33 -15.77
C PHE A 385 -20.14 -5.97 -15.92
N GLU A 386 -20.57 -5.37 -14.81
CA GLU A 386 -21.21 -4.05 -14.83
C GLU A 386 -20.31 -2.98 -15.43
N LEU A 387 -19.02 -2.97 -15.02
CA LEU A 387 -18.06 -2.04 -15.58
C LEU A 387 -17.82 -2.27 -17.08
N MET A 388 -17.71 -3.53 -17.51
CA MET A 388 -17.53 -3.87 -18.92
C MET A 388 -18.71 -3.36 -19.77
N CYS A 389 -19.92 -3.57 -19.30
CA CYS A 389 -21.12 -3.08 -19.99
C CYS A 389 -21.13 -1.54 -20.05
N PHE A 390 -20.85 -0.87 -18.93
CA PHE A 390 -20.77 0.59 -18.86
C PHE A 390 -19.74 1.16 -19.85
N VAL A 391 -18.53 0.59 -19.90
CA VAL A 391 -17.49 0.99 -20.86
C VAL A 391 -17.94 0.82 -22.30
N LYS A 392 -18.59 -0.31 -22.64
CA LYS A 392 -19.09 -0.56 -23.99
C LYS A 392 -20.18 0.43 -24.39
N GLU A 393 -21.14 0.68 -23.51
CA GLU A 393 -22.24 1.63 -23.73
C GLU A 393 -21.70 3.04 -23.98
N VAL A 394 -20.74 3.51 -23.16
CA VAL A 394 -20.08 4.81 -23.35
C VAL A 394 -19.33 4.88 -24.68
N ARG A 395 -18.59 3.81 -25.05
CA ARG A 395 -17.84 3.78 -26.32
C ARG A 395 -18.73 3.76 -27.56
N ASN A 396 -19.89 3.15 -27.43
CA ASN A 396 -20.84 3.02 -28.55
C ASN A 396 -21.78 4.23 -28.73
N GLY A 397 -21.75 5.21 -27.83
CA GLY A 397 -22.63 6.38 -27.89
C GLY A 397 -24.05 6.11 -27.40
N ASP A 398 -24.28 5.00 -26.68
CA ASP A 398 -25.59 4.64 -26.14
C ASP A 398 -25.83 5.36 -24.80
N ILE A 399 -26.20 6.65 -24.91
CA ILE A 399 -26.36 7.55 -23.77
C ILE A 399 -27.40 7.03 -22.79
N ASP A 400 -28.55 6.58 -23.32
CA ASP A 400 -29.64 6.10 -22.46
C ASP A 400 -29.27 4.83 -21.72
N ALA A 401 -28.53 3.91 -22.35
CA ALA A 401 -28.08 2.69 -21.71
C ALA A 401 -27.07 2.99 -20.59
N PHE A 402 -26.01 3.78 -20.85
CA PHE A 402 -25.01 4.06 -19.82
C PHE A 402 -25.57 4.94 -18.69
N MET A 403 -26.50 5.86 -18.99
CA MET A 403 -27.15 6.67 -17.95
C MET A 403 -28.10 5.83 -17.07
N LYS A 404 -28.85 4.90 -17.63
CA LYS A 404 -29.65 3.93 -16.87
C LYS A 404 -28.78 3.03 -15.98
N ARG A 405 -27.63 2.60 -16.52
CA ARG A 405 -26.66 1.80 -15.72
C ARG A 405 -26.05 2.66 -14.62
N LEU A 406 -25.64 3.88 -14.89
CA LEU A 406 -25.16 4.82 -13.88
C LEU A 406 -26.23 5.06 -12.80
N GLN A 407 -27.50 5.24 -13.20
CA GLN A 407 -28.63 5.35 -12.28
C GLN A 407 -28.76 4.10 -11.39
N SER A 408 -28.57 2.89 -11.95
CA SER A 408 -28.70 1.64 -11.19
C SER A 408 -27.67 1.51 -10.08
N PHE A 409 -26.48 2.10 -10.20
CA PHE A 409 -25.45 2.09 -9.17
C PHE A 409 -25.87 2.81 -7.87
N PHE A 410 -26.91 3.65 -7.94
CA PHE A 410 -27.45 4.37 -6.79
C PHE A 410 -28.75 3.75 -6.22
N THR A 411 -29.28 2.68 -6.82
CA THR A 411 -30.64 2.17 -6.54
C THR A 411 -30.81 1.62 -5.12
N ASP A 412 -29.77 1.09 -4.50
CA ASP A 412 -29.86 0.42 -3.19
C ASP A 412 -28.82 0.98 -2.20
N THR A 413 -28.79 2.32 -2.11
CA THR A 413 -27.89 3.00 -1.18
C THR A 413 -28.30 2.69 0.27
N PRO A 414 -27.41 2.04 1.09
CA PRO A 414 -27.72 1.73 2.48
C PRO A 414 -28.13 2.97 3.28
N TYR A 415 -29.16 2.83 4.10
CA TYR A 415 -29.72 3.94 4.89
C TYR A 415 -28.69 4.66 5.78
N GLU A 416 -27.67 3.94 6.23
CA GLU A 416 -26.58 4.46 7.05
C GLU A 416 -25.67 5.45 6.29
N LEU A 417 -25.56 5.32 4.96
CA LEU A 417 -24.81 6.23 4.09
C LEU A 417 -25.61 7.51 3.74
N VAL A 418 -26.90 7.54 4.04
CA VAL A 418 -27.84 8.60 3.68
C VAL A 418 -27.62 9.92 4.42
N ARG A 419 -26.84 9.93 5.51
CA ARG A 419 -26.59 11.17 6.28
C ARG A 419 -25.77 12.22 5.54
N ASP A 420 -25.11 11.82 4.44
CA ASP A 420 -24.31 12.70 3.59
C ASP A 420 -24.42 12.24 2.11
N LEU A 421 -25.62 12.44 1.55
CA LEU A 421 -25.92 11.96 0.19
C LEU A 421 -25.05 12.59 -0.88
N GLU A 422 -24.72 13.87 -0.74
CA GLU A 422 -23.86 14.57 -1.69
C GLU A 422 -22.48 13.93 -1.76
N LEU A 423 -21.83 13.71 -0.61
CA LEU A 423 -20.54 13.03 -0.54
C LEU A 423 -20.62 11.59 -1.10
N HIS A 424 -21.71 10.88 -0.82
CA HIS A 424 -21.92 9.54 -1.36
C HIS A 424 -21.99 9.57 -2.89
N TYR A 425 -22.76 10.48 -3.49
CA TYR A 425 -22.84 10.64 -4.94
C TYR A 425 -21.48 10.99 -5.54
N GLN A 426 -20.76 11.93 -4.94
CA GLN A 426 -19.42 12.30 -5.38
C GLN A 426 -18.47 11.10 -5.35
N ASN A 427 -18.51 10.29 -4.29
CA ASN A 427 -17.66 9.11 -4.16
C ASN A 427 -18.02 8.03 -5.20
N VAL A 428 -19.30 7.74 -5.44
CA VAL A 428 -19.72 6.77 -6.47
C VAL A 428 -19.31 7.25 -7.86
N LEU A 429 -19.56 8.52 -8.19
CA LEU A 429 -19.15 9.10 -9.47
C LEU A 429 -17.63 9.02 -9.65
N PHE A 430 -16.87 9.39 -8.61
CA PHE A 430 -15.41 9.27 -8.65
C PHE A 430 -14.96 7.84 -8.95
N ILE A 431 -15.49 6.83 -8.26
CA ILE A 431 -15.15 5.43 -8.48
C ILE A 431 -15.45 5.00 -9.91
N VAL A 432 -16.67 5.24 -10.36
CA VAL A 432 -17.14 4.80 -11.69
C VAL A 432 -16.34 5.45 -12.82
N PHE A 433 -16.15 6.77 -12.74
CA PHE A 433 -15.44 7.49 -13.80
C PHE A 433 -13.91 7.35 -13.71
N LYS A 434 -13.35 7.13 -12.52
CA LYS A 434 -11.95 6.73 -12.38
C LYS A 434 -11.69 5.37 -13.04
N LEU A 435 -12.59 4.40 -12.84
CA LEU A 435 -12.51 3.11 -13.51
C LEU A 435 -12.70 3.23 -15.02
N LEU A 436 -13.66 4.04 -15.46
CA LEU A 436 -13.84 4.33 -16.88
C LEU A 436 -12.57 4.93 -17.50
N GLY A 437 -11.85 5.78 -16.76
CA GLY A 437 -10.61 6.43 -17.17
C GLY A 437 -9.48 5.48 -17.53
N PHE A 438 -9.49 4.21 -17.07
CA PHE A 438 -8.53 3.19 -17.52
C PHE A 438 -8.82 2.64 -18.91
N TYR A 439 -10.02 2.86 -19.44
CA TYR A 439 -10.50 2.36 -20.73
C TYR A 439 -10.77 3.46 -21.73
N THR A 440 -11.00 4.70 -21.27
CA THR A 440 -11.28 5.91 -22.05
C THR A 440 -10.60 7.10 -21.38
N GLN A 441 -10.57 8.26 -22.03
CA GLN A 441 -10.15 9.50 -21.35
C GLN A 441 -11.34 10.06 -20.57
N ALA A 442 -11.26 10.08 -19.25
CA ALA A 442 -12.26 10.67 -18.37
C ALA A 442 -11.60 11.65 -17.40
N GLU A 443 -12.01 12.91 -17.43
CA GLU A 443 -11.56 13.98 -16.54
C GLU A 443 -12.74 14.41 -15.66
N TYR A 444 -12.68 14.12 -14.38
CA TYR A 444 -13.69 14.47 -13.38
C TYR A 444 -13.16 15.60 -12.50
N HIS A 445 -13.88 16.71 -12.43
CA HIS A 445 -13.54 17.88 -11.64
C HIS A 445 -14.69 18.27 -10.72
N THR A 446 -14.39 18.66 -9.50
CA THR A 446 -15.34 19.24 -8.55
C THR A 446 -14.82 20.57 -8.08
N SER A 447 -15.32 21.66 -8.61
CA SER A 447 -15.16 23.01 -8.05
C SER A 447 -16.15 23.97 -8.68
N GLU A 448 -16.55 25.00 -7.92
CA GLU A 448 -17.45 26.04 -8.43
C GLU A 448 -16.95 26.63 -9.76
N GLY A 449 -17.78 26.50 -10.81
CA GLY A 449 -17.55 27.11 -12.12
C GLY A 449 -16.70 26.31 -13.11
N ARG A 450 -16.46 25.02 -12.88
CA ARG A 450 -15.82 24.09 -13.84
C ARG A 450 -16.77 22.98 -14.25
N ILE A 451 -16.49 22.37 -15.42
CA ILE A 451 -17.18 21.16 -15.91
C ILE A 451 -16.99 20.05 -14.87
N ASP A 452 -18.09 19.38 -14.48
CA ASP A 452 -17.99 18.28 -13.54
C ASP A 452 -17.30 17.06 -14.15
N LEU A 453 -17.56 16.78 -15.44
CA LEU A 453 -17.00 15.60 -16.09
C LEU A 453 -16.88 15.79 -17.62
N VAL A 454 -15.74 15.41 -18.17
CA VAL A 454 -15.53 15.21 -19.61
C VAL A 454 -15.07 13.78 -19.86
N VAL A 455 -15.78 13.06 -20.72
CA VAL A 455 -15.41 11.73 -21.20
C VAL A 455 -15.13 11.78 -22.69
N LYS A 456 -13.97 11.26 -23.12
CA LYS A 456 -13.55 11.22 -24.52
C LYS A 456 -13.32 9.77 -24.94
N THR A 457 -14.03 9.31 -25.94
CA THR A 457 -13.83 8.02 -26.60
C THR A 457 -13.20 8.23 -27.98
N GLU A 458 -13.05 7.19 -28.77
CA GLU A 458 -12.59 7.31 -30.16
C GLU A 458 -13.58 8.07 -31.06
N GLN A 459 -14.88 7.98 -30.79
CA GLN A 459 -15.93 8.51 -31.62
C GLN A 459 -16.78 9.61 -30.97
N TYR A 460 -16.76 9.70 -29.63
CA TYR A 460 -17.64 10.56 -28.85
C TYR A 460 -16.90 11.38 -27.81
N ILE A 461 -17.42 12.57 -27.50
CA ILE A 461 -17.06 13.40 -26.37
C ILE A 461 -18.33 13.71 -25.58
N TYR A 462 -18.34 13.45 -24.29
CA TYR A 462 -19.43 13.79 -23.39
C TYR A 462 -18.98 14.87 -22.43
N VAL A 463 -19.71 15.99 -22.39
CA VAL A 463 -19.55 17.09 -21.44
C VAL A 463 -20.73 17.03 -20.49
N MET A 464 -20.49 16.69 -19.22
CA MET A 464 -21.55 16.42 -18.27
C MET A 464 -21.49 17.38 -17.09
N GLU A 465 -22.66 17.84 -16.65
CA GLU A 465 -22.85 18.66 -15.47
C GLU A 465 -23.90 18.02 -14.58
N PHE A 466 -23.65 17.96 -13.26
CA PHE A 466 -24.52 17.34 -12.29
C PHE A 466 -25.13 18.37 -11.34
N LYS A 467 -26.42 18.23 -11.03
CA LYS A 467 -27.13 19.03 -10.02
C LYS A 467 -27.74 18.11 -8.97
N LEU A 468 -27.76 18.58 -7.74
CA LEU A 468 -28.45 17.93 -6.63
C LEU A 468 -29.68 18.78 -6.29
N ASP A 469 -30.88 18.15 -6.33
CA ASP A 469 -32.20 18.80 -6.14
C ASP A 469 -32.45 20.05 -7.00
N GLY A 470 -31.76 20.11 -8.15
CA GLY A 470 -32.03 21.10 -9.20
C GLY A 470 -32.86 20.53 -10.35
N SER A 471 -32.48 20.86 -11.57
CA SER A 471 -33.04 20.21 -12.76
C SER A 471 -31.94 19.83 -13.77
N ALA A 472 -32.23 18.81 -14.58
CA ALA A 472 -31.34 18.41 -15.67
C ALA A 472 -31.20 19.53 -16.73
N GLU A 473 -32.26 20.30 -16.92
CA GLU A 473 -32.31 21.46 -17.82
C GLU A 473 -31.39 22.60 -17.30
N GLU A 474 -31.37 22.87 -15.99
CA GLU A 474 -30.46 23.86 -15.39
C GLU A 474 -29.00 23.43 -15.54
N ALA A 475 -28.70 22.14 -15.37
CA ALA A 475 -27.36 21.61 -15.60
C ALA A 475 -26.95 21.79 -17.07
N LEU A 476 -27.81 21.44 -18.03
CA LEU A 476 -27.55 21.64 -19.45
C LEU A 476 -27.40 23.12 -19.82
N LYS A 477 -28.24 23.99 -19.24
CA LYS A 477 -28.13 25.44 -19.41
C LYS A 477 -26.77 25.95 -18.92
N GLN A 478 -26.28 25.46 -17.79
CA GLN A 478 -24.94 25.84 -17.27
C GLN A 478 -23.84 25.47 -18.27
N ILE A 479 -23.87 24.27 -18.87
CA ILE A 479 -22.92 23.88 -19.91
C ILE A 479 -22.92 24.88 -21.06
N ASN A 480 -24.12 25.31 -21.49
CA ASN A 480 -24.29 26.23 -22.60
C ASN A 480 -23.85 27.66 -22.23
N ASP A 481 -24.30 28.22 -21.10
CA ASP A 481 -23.98 29.57 -20.63
C ASP A 481 -22.47 29.75 -20.37
N LYS A 482 -21.83 28.74 -19.83
CA LYS A 482 -20.38 28.71 -19.58
C LYS A 482 -19.54 28.26 -20.76
N GLN A 483 -20.18 27.85 -21.86
CA GLN A 483 -19.56 27.38 -23.11
C GLN A 483 -18.56 26.23 -22.88
N TYR A 484 -18.89 25.31 -21.97
CA TYR A 484 -18.00 24.22 -21.59
C TYR A 484 -17.65 23.26 -22.74
N ALA A 485 -18.53 23.14 -23.75
CA ALA A 485 -18.29 22.32 -24.94
C ALA A 485 -17.50 23.05 -26.06
N LEU A 486 -17.25 24.36 -25.92
CA LEU A 486 -16.56 25.15 -26.93
C LEU A 486 -15.16 24.63 -27.30
N PRO A 487 -14.33 24.14 -26.36
CA PRO A 487 -13.03 23.54 -26.69
C PRO A 487 -13.08 22.36 -27.65
N PHE A 488 -14.27 21.75 -27.81
CA PHE A 488 -14.49 20.58 -28.65
C PHE A 488 -15.26 20.89 -29.93
N ALA A 489 -15.59 22.16 -30.21
CA ALA A 489 -16.40 22.56 -31.36
C ALA A 489 -15.75 22.23 -32.72
N THR A 490 -14.43 22.08 -32.78
CA THR A 490 -13.68 21.68 -33.99
C THR A 490 -13.25 20.23 -34.00
N ASP A 491 -13.62 19.45 -32.97
CA ASP A 491 -13.27 18.03 -32.90
C ASP A 491 -14.08 17.23 -33.95
N THR A 492 -13.46 16.21 -34.51
CA THR A 492 -14.11 15.35 -35.52
C THR A 492 -15.08 14.33 -34.93
N ARG A 493 -15.04 14.15 -33.61
CA ARG A 493 -15.92 13.27 -32.84
C ARG A 493 -17.26 13.93 -32.58
N LYS A 494 -18.30 13.14 -32.37
CA LYS A 494 -19.58 13.67 -31.92
C LYS A 494 -19.50 14.14 -30.48
N VAL A 495 -19.94 15.37 -30.24
CA VAL A 495 -19.93 16.00 -28.91
C VAL A 495 -21.33 16.05 -28.34
N TYR A 496 -21.53 15.46 -27.18
CA TYR A 496 -22.78 15.49 -26.45
C TYR A 496 -22.64 16.29 -25.14
N LYS A 497 -23.61 17.15 -24.87
CA LYS A 497 -23.80 17.89 -23.64
C LYS A 497 -24.88 17.18 -22.82
N LEU A 498 -24.58 16.80 -21.57
CA LEU A 498 -25.51 16.09 -20.70
C LEU A 498 -25.70 16.87 -19.39
N GLY A 499 -26.92 17.32 -19.16
CA GLY A 499 -27.36 17.81 -17.86
C GLY A 499 -27.98 16.68 -17.05
N VAL A 500 -27.55 16.48 -15.83
CA VAL A 500 -27.99 15.37 -14.96
C VAL A 500 -28.47 15.90 -13.62
N ASN A 501 -29.63 15.44 -13.15
CA ASN A 501 -30.17 15.79 -11.85
C ASN A 501 -30.20 14.57 -10.90
N PHE A 502 -29.56 14.72 -9.74
CA PHE A 502 -29.72 13.84 -8.58
C PHE A 502 -30.81 14.39 -7.64
N SER A 503 -31.56 13.52 -7.02
CA SER A 503 -32.61 13.91 -6.07
C SER A 503 -32.43 13.25 -4.72
N HIS A 504 -32.48 14.04 -3.64
CA HIS A 504 -32.54 13.54 -2.27
C HIS A 504 -33.77 12.66 -2.02
N ARG A 505 -34.90 12.96 -2.71
CA ARG A 505 -36.15 12.23 -2.57
C ARG A 505 -36.07 10.81 -3.12
N THR A 506 -35.51 10.64 -4.32
CA THR A 506 -35.37 9.32 -4.98
C THR A 506 -34.06 8.64 -4.63
N ARG A 507 -33.09 9.38 -4.06
CA ARG A 507 -31.72 8.94 -3.73
C ARG A 507 -30.98 8.37 -4.93
N SER A 508 -31.26 8.89 -6.10
CA SER A 508 -30.71 8.42 -7.37
C SER A 508 -30.70 9.53 -8.41
N ILE A 509 -30.20 9.24 -9.61
CA ILE A 509 -30.40 10.08 -10.78
C ILE A 509 -31.90 10.07 -11.10
N GLU A 510 -32.53 11.25 -11.09
CA GLU A 510 -33.96 11.40 -11.37
C GLU A 510 -34.22 11.65 -12.86
N LYS A 511 -33.36 12.47 -13.49
CA LYS A 511 -33.51 12.86 -14.87
C LYS A 511 -32.18 13.22 -15.51
N TRP A 512 -32.05 12.99 -16.80
CA TRP A 512 -31.00 13.56 -17.64
C TRP A 512 -31.58 14.13 -18.93
N VAL A 513 -30.91 15.12 -19.48
CA VAL A 513 -31.21 15.72 -20.78
C VAL A 513 -29.93 15.79 -21.59
N THR A 514 -30.08 15.61 -22.92
CA THR A 514 -28.94 15.53 -23.83
C THR A 514 -29.13 16.51 -24.98
N GLU A 515 -28.04 17.15 -25.41
CA GLU A 515 -27.97 18.02 -26.57
C GLU A 515 -26.69 17.70 -27.34
N GLU A 516 -26.78 17.54 -28.67
CA GLU A 516 -25.61 17.39 -29.54
C GLU A 516 -25.08 18.79 -29.88
N LEU A 517 -23.76 18.99 -29.92
CA LEU A 517 -23.13 20.28 -30.21
C LEU A 517 -23.15 20.59 -31.68
#